data_729f85f9ec9e305a6be55328a57ccae8
#
_entry.id   729f85f9ec9e305a6be55328a57ccae8
#
_cell.length_a   1.000
_cell.length_b   1.000
_cell.length_c   1.000
_cell.angle_alpha   90.00
_cell.angle_beta   90.00
_cell.angle_gamma   90.00
#
_symmetry.space_group_name_H-M   'P 1'
#
loop_
_entity.id
_entity.type
_entity.pdbx_description
1 polymer ?
#
loop_
_entity_poly.entity_id
_entity_poly.type
_entity_poly.pdbx_seq_one_letter_code
_entity_poly.pdbx_strand_id
1 'polypeptide(L)'
;MKIELENNRVFFENLGSRKEIHPFWLRERANGDSFVDKGTQQRLFDPTKLQENIQINNLNLSNDYLEISFNDGVYTKLAIENILREFSNTNDVKHIKKIKWDSSLKNLNNFEYKDDFFEKEEMLKALIIFYEYGFVMFKKVPTKNNFIIKFANSIGSIRRTNFGEFFNVKSKPNPNDLAYTSLPLAPHTDNPYRNPVPCIQILHCIENEVSGGLSTLVDGFTVTEQLKKNFPEYYKILTEIKVRFQFIDQSVVLENWA
;
A
#
# COMPACT_ATOMS: atom_id res chain seq x y z
N MET A 1 11.12 8.51 -29.85
CA MET A 1 9.93 9.26 -29.36
C MET A 1 9.73 10.46 -30.27
N LYS A 2 8.49 10.70 -30.69
CA LYS A 2 8.10 11.85 -31.52
C LYS A 2 7.11 12.69 -30.74
N ILE A 3 7.26 14.01 -30.79
CA ILE A 3 6.33 14.96 -30.14
C ILE A 3 5.87 15.93 -31.22
N GLU A 4 4.56 16.09 -31.34
CA GLU A 4 3.93 16.91 -32.37
C GLU A 4 2.88 17.82 -31.74
N LEU A 5 2.76 19.02 -32.28
CA LEU A 5 1.67 19.96 -31.98
C LEU A 5 0.70 19.99 -33.15
N GLU A 6 -0.53 19.50 -32.94
CA GLU A 6 -1.60 19.51 -33.95
C GLU A 6 -2.88 20.10 -33.33
N ASN A 7 -3.48 21.08 -33.98
CA ASN A 7 -4.75 21.67 -33.50
C ASN A 7 -4.75 22.06 -32.03
N ASN A 8 -3.67 22.67 -31.56
CA ASN A 8 -3.49 23.03 -30.15
C ASN A 8 -3.50 21.82 -29.18
N ARG A 9 -3.12 20.64 -29.65
CA ARG A 9 -2.93 19.44 -28.82
C ARG A 9 -1.51 18.92 -29.01
N VAL A 10 -0.90 18.47 -27.94
CA VAL A 10 0.42 17.85 -27.98
C VAL A 10 0.26 16.34 -28.04
N PHE A 11 0.89 15.74 -29.03
CA PHE A 11 0.89 14.29 -29.19
C PHE A 11 2.26 13.75 -28.90
N PHE A 12 2.29 12.76 -28.01
CA PHE A 12 3.47 11.96 -27.72
C PHE A 12 3.31 10.59 -28.39
N GLU A 13 4.24 10.26 -29.26
CA GLU A 13 4.27 8.96 -29.94
C GLU A 13 5.52 8.18 -29.50
N ASN A 14 5.30 7.02 -28.87
CA ASN A 14 6.37 6.14 -28.43
C ASN A 14 5.94 4.68 -28.53
N LEU A 15 6.77 3.83 -29.16
CA LEU A 15 6.59 2.38 -29.29
C LEU A 15 5.17 1.97 -29.73
N GLY A 16 4.59 2.70 -30.71
CA GLY A 16 3.27 2.40 -31.27
C GLY A 16 2.07 2.92 -30.45
N SER A 17 2.34 3.63 -29.35
CA SER A 17 1.31 4.31 -28.57
C SER A 17 1.34 5.80 -28.84
N ARG A 18 0.21 6.39 -29.21
CA ARG A 18 0.04 7.84 -29.37
C ARG A 18 -0.85 8.35 -28.25
N LYS A 19 -0.35 9.31 -27.47
CA LYS A 19 -1.06 9.95 -26.35
C LYS A 19 -1.27 11.42 -26.66
N GLU A 20 -2.50 11.89 -26.51
CA GLU A 20 -2.89 13.29 -26.62
C GLU A 20 -2.83 13.98 -25.27
N ILE A 21 -2.28 15.20 -25.26
CA ILE A 21 -2.20 16.05 -24.06
C ILE A 21 -2.87 17.39 -24.34
N HIS A 22 -3.75 17.77 -23.43
CA HIS A 22 -4.41 19.06 -23.48
C HIS A 22 -3.46 20.19 -23.04
N PRO A 23 -3.43 21.38 -23.69
CA PRO A 23 -2.61 22.51 -23.30
C PRO A 23 -2.81 22.93 -21.84
N PHE A 24 -4.04 22.91 -21.36
CA PHE A 24 -4.36 23.22 -19.96
C PHE A 24 -3.61 22.31 -18.99
N TRP A 25 -3.51 21.02 -19.27
CA TRP A 25 -2.77 20.07 -18.46
C TRP A 25 -1.27 20.40 -18.40
N LEU A 26 -0.68 20.82 -19.52
CA LEU A 26 0.71 21.25 -19.58
C LEU A 26 0.93 22.58 -18.85
N ARG A 27 -0.02 23.52 -19.03
CA ARG A 27 0.04 24.84 -18.36
C ARG A 27 -0.10 24.73 -16.85
N GLU A 28 -0.95 23.85 -16.36
CA GLU A 28 -1.11 23.55 -14.95
C GLU A 28 0.18 23.02 -14.30
N ARG A 29 1.04 22.41 -15.08
CA ARG A 29 2.32 21.84 -14.66
C ARG A 29 3.51 22.79 -14.91
N ALA A 30 3.24 24.05 -15.25
CA ALA A 30 4.30 25.04 -15.37
C ALA A 30 5.14 25.04 -14.09
N ASN A 31 6.46 24.99 -14.26
CA ASN A 31 7.43 24.97 -13.18
C ASN A 31 8.32 26.24 -13.22
N GLY A 32 9.13 26.40 -12.20
CA GLY A 32 9.95 27.58 -11.96
C GLY A 32 9.48 28.33 -10.73
N ASP A 33 10.28 29.28 -10.28
CA ASP A 33 10.13 29.96 -8.99
C ASP A 33 8.79 30.71 -8.81
N SER A 34 8.15 31.09 -9.92
CA SER A 34 6.84 31.74 -9.91
C SER A 34 5.66 30.79 -9.85
N PHE A 35 5.88 29.50 -10.03
CA PHE A 35 4.82 28.50 -10.15
C PHE A 35 4.86 27.39 -9.08
N VAL A 36 6.07 27.08 -8.59
CA VAL A 36 6.29 26.03 -7.59
C VAL A 36 7.24 26.52 -6.52
N ASP A 37 6.83 26.43 -5.28
CA ASP A 37 7.68 26.73 -4.12
C ASP A 37 8.82 25.72 -4.01
N LYS A 38 10.07 26.20 -3.90
CA LYS A 38 11.26 25.35 -3.86
C LYS A 38 11.37 24.49 -2.61
N GLY A 39 10.88 24.98 -1.49
CA GLY A 39 11.00 24.27 -0.21
C GLY A 39 9.94 23.19 -0.03
N THR A 40 8.70 23.53 -0.34
CA THR A 40 7.54 22.66 -0.15
C THR A 40 7.18 21.86 -1.39
N GLN A 41 7.70 22.23 -2.56
CA GLN A 41 7.32 21.67 -3.86
C GLN A 41 5.82 21.82 -4.17
N GLN A 42 5.17 22.77 -3.53
CA GLN A 42 3.76 23.06 -3.73
C GLN A 42 3.55 24.12 -4.81
N ARG A 43 2.43 24.02 -5.51
CA ARG A 43 2.01 24.97 -6.53
C ARG A 43 1.67 26.33 -5.88
N LEU A 44 2.18 27.43 -6.46
CA LEU A 44 1.98 28.79 -5.99
C LEU A 44 0.76 29.49 -6.60
N PHE A 45 0.02 28.86 -7.45
CA PHE A 45 -1.18 29.41 -8.09
C PHE A 45 -2.37 28.43 -8.00
N ASP A 46 -3.55 28.97 -8.12
CA ASP A 46 -4.80 28.21 -8.17
C ASP A 46 -5.10 27.82 -9.63
N PRO A 47 -5.06 26.53 -10.00
CA PRO A 47 -5.31 26.10 -11.37
C PRO A 47 -6.73 26.40 -11.86
N THR A 48 -7.70 26.55 -10.95
CA THR A 48 -9.08 26.89 -11.34
C THR A 48 -9.23 28.31 -11.90
N LYS A 49 -8.20 29.15 -11.71
CA LYS A 49 -8.13 30.52 -12.23
C LYS A 49 -7.41 30.62 -13.57
N LEU A 50 -6.91 29.52 -14.10
CA LEU A 50 -6.35 29.49 -15.44
C LEU A 50 -7.47 29.73 -16.47
N GLN A 51 -7.12 30.39 -17.56
CA GLN A 51 -8.06 30.61 -18.65
C GLN A 51 -8.45 29.27 -19.29
N GLU A 52 -9.73 29.06 -19.55
CA GLU A 52 -10.21 27.82 -20.19
C GLU A 52 -9.65 27.63 -21.61
N ASN A 53 -9.38 28.74 -22.31
CA ASN A 53 -8.87 28.77 -23.69
C ASN A 53 -7.34 28.84 -23.76
N ILE A 54 -6.65 28.21 -22.87
CA ILE A 54 -5.17 28.06 -22.93
C ILE A 54 -4.77 27.44 -24.27
N GLN A 55 -3.83 28.11 -24.94
CA GLN A 55 -3.27 27.69 -26.23
C GLN A 55 -1.74 27.67 -26.16
N ILE A 56 -1.14 26.82 -26.94
CA ILE A 56 0.30 26.73 -27.08
C ILE A 56 0.72 27.62 -28.26
N ASN A 57 1.48 28.65 -27.98
CA ASN A 57 2.04 29.53 -29.01
C ASN A 57 3.30 28.95 -29.63
N ASN A 58 4.13 28.29 -28.82
CA ASN A 58 5.35 27.64 -29.30
C ASN A 58 5.65 26.40 -28.49
N LEU A 59 6.10 25.35 -29.17
CA LEU A 59 6.54 24.06 -28.61
C LEU A 59 7.86 23.69 -29.20
N ASN A 60 8.87 23.49 -28.36
CA ASN A 60 10.18 23.06 -28.76
C ASN A 60 10.68 21.88 -27.92
N LEU A 61 11.30 20.93 -28.57
CA LEU A 61 11.97 19.79 -27.91
C LEU A 61 13.45 20.10 -27.81
N SER A 62 13.97 20.23 -26.60
CA SER A 62 15.37 20.51 -26.31
C SER A 62 15.92 19.45 -25.36
N ASN A 63 16.77 18.57 -25.85
CA ASN A 63 17.30 17.43 -25.09
C ASN A 63 16.20 16.60 -24.47
N ASP A 64 16.15 16.57 -23.13
CA ASP A 64 15.18 15.82 -22.33
C ASP A 64 14.02 16.70 -21.82
N TYR A 65 13.84 17.88 -22.40
CA TYR A 65 12.84 18.84 -21.95
C TYR A 65 11.91 19.28 -23.08
N LEU A 66 10.66 19.52 -22.70
CA LEU A 66 9.65 20.16 -23.51
C LEU A 66 9.57 21.63 -23.10
N GLU A 67 9.94 22.54 -24.00
CA GLU A 67 9.87 23.99 -23.80
C GLU A 67 8.58 24.49 -24.45
N ILE A 68 7.76 25.19 -23.67
CA ILE A 68 6.42 25.57 -24.08
C ILE A 68 6.18 27.05 -23.73
N SER A 69 5.66 27.80 -24.71
CA SER A 69 5.10 29.14 -24.48
C SER A 69 3.58 29.10 -24.69
N PHE A 70 2.85 29.72 -23.78
CA PHE A 70 1.39 29.77 -23.80
C PHE A 70 0.87 31.16 -24.17
N ASN A 71 -0.41 31.24 -24.58
CA ASN A 71 -1.09 32.49 -24.93
C ASN A 71 -1.31 33.43 -23.74
N ASP A 72 -1.22 32.95 -22.51
CA ASP A 72 -1.26 33.74 -21.27
C ASP A 72 0.12 34.36 -20.92
N GLY A 73 1.11 34.25 -21.80
CA GLY A 73 2.46 34.80 -21.62
C GLY A 73 3.39 33.92 -20.81
N VAL A 74 2.94 32.76 -20.35
CA VAL A 74 3.78 31.86 -19.56
C VAL A 74 4.68 31.05 -20.47
N TYR A 75 5.96 30.96 -20.07
CA TYR A 75 6.95 30.02 -20.59
C TYR A 75 7.30 29.02 -19.50
N THR A 76 7.44 27.75 -19.88
CA THR A 76 7.85 26.68 -18.96
C THR A 76 8.72 25.65 -19.68
N LYS A 77 9.52 24.94 -18.89
CA LYS A 77 10.39 23.86 -19.33
C LYS A 77 10.09 22.62 -18.52
N LEU A 78 9.44 21.63 -19.12
CA LEU A 78 9.00 20.41 -18.47
C LEU A 78 9.90 19.24 -18.83
N ALA A 79 10.38 18.50 -17.86
CA ALA A 79 11.13 17.27 -18.11
C ALA A 79 10.20 16.22 -18.74
N ILE A 80 10.63 15.69 -19.89
CA ILE A 80 9.87 14.68 -20.64
C ILE A 80 9.66 13.42 -19.81
N GLU A 81 10.67 13.02 -19.04
CA GLU A 81 10.56 11.87 -18.12
C GLU A 81 9.39 12.01 -17.16
N ASN A 82 9.18 13.20 -16.58
CA ASN A 82 8.06 13.44 -15.66
C ASN A 82 6.71 13.35 -16.38
N ILE A 83 6.61 13.91 -17.59
CA ILE A 83 5.40 13.81 -18.40
C ILE A 83 5.10 12.32 -18.73
N LEU A 84 6.08 11.59 -19.19
CA LEU A 84 5.93 10.16 -19.54
C LEU A 84 5.58 9.31 -18.33
N ARG A 85 6.12 9.62 -17.15
CA ARG A 85 5.81 8.92 -15.89
C ARG A 85 4.34 9.06 -15.51
N GLU A 86 3.74 10.24 -15.71
CA GLU A 86 2.30 10.44 -15.46
C GLU A 86 1.40 9.73 -16.49
N PHE A 87 1.90 9.52 -17.72
CA PHE A 87 1.16 8.79 -18.76
C PHE A 87 1.37 7.29 -18.72
N SER A 88 2.54 6.85 -18.27
CA SER A 88 2.69 5.47 -17.93
C SER A 88 1.82 5.25 -16.69
N ASN A 89 0.69 4.59 -16.83
CA ASN A 89 -0.07 4.04 -15.71
C ASN A 89 0.74 2.96 -14.95
N THR A 90 2.01 2.86 -15.21
CA THR A 90 2.97 2.21 -14.38
C THR A 90 3.21 3.16 -13.21
N ASN A 91 2.45 2.96 -12.13
CA ASN A 91 3.11 3.08 -10.86
C ASN A 91 4.41 2.30 -11.02
N ASP A 92 5.54 3.00 -11.11
CA ASP A 92 6.89 2.40 -11.10
C ASP A 92 7.24 1.78 -9.72
N VAL A 93 6.25 1.55 -8.91
CA VAL A 93 6.29 0.47 -7.94
C VAL A 93 6.46 -0.77 -8.80
N LYS A 94 7.72 -1.22 -8.99
CA LYS A 94 8.02 -2.56 -9.50
C LYS A 94 6.95 -3.44 -8.90
N HIS A 95 6.04 -3.97 -9.74
CA HIS A 95 4.96 -4.80 -9.23
C HIS A 95 5.62 -6.01 -8.60
N ILE A 96 5.88 -5.90 -7.30
CA ILE A 96 6.44 -7.00 -6.52
C ILE A 96 5.38 -8.07 -6.59
N LYS A 97 5.71 -9.16 -7.28
CA LYS A 97 4.78 -10.25 -7.55
C LYS A 97 4.43 -10.95 -6.25
N LYS A 98 3.14 -11.08 -5.96
CA LYS A 98 2.69 -11.94 -4.86
C LYS A 98 3.07 -13.40 -5.14
N ILE A 99 3.68 -14.03 -4.17
CA ILE A 99 4.11 -15.44 -4.22
C ILE A 99 3.14 -16.25 -3.36
N LYS A 100 2.40 -17.12 -4.00
CA LYS A 100 1.51 -18.07 -3.33
C LYS A 100 2.33 -19.21 -2.77
N TRP A 101 1.93 -19.69 -1.62
CA TRP A 101 2.63 -20.76 -0.94
C TRP A 101 1.67 -21.73 -0.24
N ASP A 102 2.19 -22.88 0.13
CA ASP A 102 1.50 -23.95 0.86
C ASP A 102 2.47 -24.62 1.85
N SER A 103 2.11 -25.78 2.34
CA SER A 103 2.92 -26.58 3.29
C SER A 103 4.28 -27.02 2.75
N SER A 104 4.55 -26.87 1.45
CA SER A 104 5.85 -27.15 0.84
C SER A 104 6.88 -26.03 1.08
N LEU A 105 6.45 -24.86 1.54
CA LEU A 105 7.34 -23.75 1.88
C LEU A 105 8.25 -24.14 3.05
N LYS A 106 9.52 -24.45 2.75
CA LYS A 106 10.49 -24.91 3.74
C LYS A 106 11.32 -23.77 4.34
N ASN A 107 11.59 -22.74 3.56
CA ASN A 107 12.38 -21.60 4.00
C ASN A 107 11.45 -20.51 4.48
N LEU A 108 11.29 -20.42 5.80
CA LEU A 108 10.60 -19.28 6.38
C LEU A 108 11.47 -18.04 6.23
N ASN A 109 10.87 -16.95 5.80
CA ASN A 109 11.51 -15.65 5.60
C ASN A 109 11.85 -15.04 6.97
N ASN A 110 13.02 -15.41 7.50
CA ASN A 110 13.46 -15.01 8.83
C ASN A 110 14.52 -13.93 8.74
N PHE A 111 14.35 -12.88 9.54
CA PHE A 111 15.36 -11.85 9.76
C PHE A 111 15.79 -11.84 11.22
N GLU A 112 17.05 -11.56 11.49
CA GLU A 112 17.50 -11.29 12.83
C GLU A 112 17.37 -9.82 13.16
N TYR A 113 16.66 -9.50 14.24
CA TYR A 113 16.59 -8.14 14.75
C TYR A 113 17.96 -7.69 15.26
N LYS A 114 18.34 -6.46 14.92
CA LYS A 114 19.49 -5.72 15.47
C LYS A 114 19.03 -4.30 15.77
N ASP A 115 19.70 -3.61 16.67
CA ASP A 115 19.27 -2.27 17.10
C ASP A 115 19.22 -1.24 15.95
N ASP A 116 20.06 -1.43 14.94
CA ASP A 116 20.14 -0.61 13.73
C ASP A 116 19.34 -1.18 12.54
N PHE A 117 18.50 -2.20 12.77
CA PHE A 117 17.76 -2.90 11.71
C PHE A 117 16.91 -1.95 10.86
N PHE A 118 16.29 -0.94 11.48
CA PHE A 118 15.40 -0.01 10.81
C PHE A 118 16.09 1.00 9.89
N GLU A 119 17.39 1.20 10.07
CA GLU A 119 18.21 2.13 9.31
C GLU A 119 18.89 1.45 8.11
N LYS A 120 18.67 0.16 7.94
CA LYS A 120 19.38 -0.66 6.96
C LYS A 120 18.54 -1.15 5.81
N GLU A 121 19.25 -1.54 4.77
CA GLU A 121 18.70 -2.23 3.60
C GLU A 121 17.93 -3.51 3.96
N GLU A 122 18.26 -4.16 5.09
CA GLU A 122 17.57 -5.33 5.61
C GLU A 122 16.09 -5.07 5.88
N MET A 123 15.72 -3.88 6.38
CA MET A 123 14.30 -3.53 6.56
C MET A 123 13.57 -3.51 5.21
N LEU A 124 14.17 -2.92 4.18
CA LEU A 124 13.59 -2.92 2.84
C LEU A 124 13.40 -4.35 2.33
N LYS A 125 14.40 -5.21 2.49
CA LYS A 125 14.31 -6.64 2.12
C LYS A 125 13.18 -7.34 2.87
N ALA A 126 13.05 -7.10 4.18
CA ALA A 126 11.99 -7.68 5.00
C ALA A 126 10.60 -7.21 4.53
N LEU A 127 10.44 -5.93 4.19
CA LEU A 127 9.19 -5.38 3.68
C LEU A 127 8.84 -5.93 2.29
N ILE A 128 9.83 -6.13 1.42
CA ILE A 128 9.64 -6.78 0.12
C ILE A 128 9.14 -8.22 0.31
N ILE A 129 9.81 -8.99 1.15
CA ILE A 129 9.42 -10.37 1.48
C ILE A 129 8.01 -10.42 2.10
N PHE A 130 7.73 -9.50 3.03
CA PHE A 130 6.38 -9.38 3.58
C PHE A 130 5.34 -9.10 2.49
N TYR A 131 5.66 -8.22 1.55
CA TYR A 131 4.76 -7.90 0.44
C TYR A 131 4.57 -9.10 -0.49
N GLU A 132 5.63 -9.86 -0.78
CA GLU A 132 5.58 -11.04 -1.66
C GLU A 132 4.77 -12.19 -1.05
N TYR A 133 5.05 -12.54 0.21
CA TYR A 133 4.51 -13.75 0.86
C TYR A 133 3.36 -13.47 1.82
N GLY A 134 3.09 -12.21 2.17
CA GLY A 134 2.07 -11.84 3.16
C GLY A 134 2.51 -12.00 4.61
N PHE A 135 3.72 -12.51 4.88
CA PHE A 135 4.29 -12.62 6.21
C PHE A 135 5.81 -12.52 6.21
N VAL A 136 6.36 -12.15 7.35
CA VAL A 136 7.80 -12.15 7.64
C VAL A 136 8.01 -12.43 9.13
N MET A 137 9.09 -13.08 9.50
CA MET A 137 9.42 -13.38 10.89
C MET A 137 10.73 -12.73 11.31
N PHE A 138 10.73 -12.18 12.52
CA PHE A 138 11.91 -11.60 13.14
C PHE A 138 12.33 -12.43 14.35
N LYS A 139 13.60 -12.82 14.38
CA LYS A 139 14.22 -13.51 15.49
C LYS A 139 15.00 -12.53 16.35
N LYS A 140 15.27 -12.89 17.59
CA LYS A 140 16.08 -12.11 18.56
C LYS A 140 15.51 -10.71 18.85
N VAL A 141 14.21 -10.54 18.66
CA VAL A 141 13.53 -9.31 19.05
C VAL A 141 13.55 -9.19 20.58
N PRO A 142 13.91 -8.03 21.15
CA PRO A 142 13.91 -7.86 22.61
C PRO A 142 12.56 -8.15 23.23
N THR A 143 12.52 -9.04 24.23
CA THR A 143 11.28 -9.45 24.93
C THR A 143 10.85 -8.46 26.03
N LYS A 144 11.18 -7.18 25.85
CA LYS A 144 10.77 -6.11 26.77
C LYS A 144 9.33 -5.71 26.52
N ASN A 145 8.59 -5.43 27.60
CA ASN A 145 7.25 -4.88 27.50
C ASN A 145 7.23 -3.63 26.61
N ASN A 146 6.20 -3.52 25.80
CA ASN A 146 5.97 -2.42 24.84
C ASN A 146 7.01 -2.29 23.70
N PHE A 147 7.95 -3.23 23.57
CA PHE A 147 8.90 -3.19 22.45
C PHE A 147 8.20 -3.27 21.10
N ILE A 148 7.08 -4.00 21.03
CA ILE A 148 6.24 -4.11 19.84
C ILE A 148 5.75 -2.73 19.33
N ILE A 149 5.51 -1.77 20.23
CA ILE A 149 5.10 -0.40 19.86
C ILE A 149 6.25 0.31 19.15
N LYS A 150 7.48 0.21 19.69
CA LYS A 150 8.67 0.78 19.04
C LYS A 150 8.88 0.16 17.67
N PHE A 151 8.76 -1.15 17.58
CA PHE A 151 8.90 -1.89 16.31
C PHE A 151 7.85 -1.46 15.30
N ALA A 152 6.58 -1.40 15.68
CA ALA A 152 5.50 -0.99 14.79
C ALA A 152 5.66 0.45 14.29
N ASN A 153 5.99 1.39 15.20
CA ASN A 153 6.18 2.81 14.85
C ASN A 153 7.36 3.07 13.91
N SER A 154 8.33 2.17 13.82
CA SER A 154 9.42 2.30 12.85
C SER A 154 9.01 1.90 11.42
N ILE A 155 7.89 1.17 11.28
CA ILE A 155 7.32 0.80 9.99
C ILE A 155 6.23 1.80 9.58
N GLY A 156 5.39 2.23 10.53
CA GLY A 156 4.29 3.15 10.27
C GLY A 156 3.44 3.42 11.51
N SER A 157 2.39 4.20 11.33
CA SER A 157 1.49 4.56 12.43
C SER A 157 0.68 3.36 12.90
N ILE A 158 0.58 3.19 14.22
CA ILE A 158 -0.25 2.16 14.83
C ILE A 158 -1.73 2.58 14.75
N ARG A 159 -2.56 1.69 14.24
CA ARG A 159 -4.01 1.87 14.26
C ARG A 159 -4.56 1.54 15.64
N ARG A 160 -5.02 2.55 16.36
CA ARG A 160 -5.72 2.34 17.63
C ARG A 160 -7.12 1.80 17.39
N THR A 161 -7.52 0.79 18.17
CA THR A 161 -8.85 0.16 18.13
C THR A 161 -9.52 0.22 19.50
N ASN A 162 -10.72 -0.39 19.65
CA ASN A 162 -11.34 -0.57 20.96
C ASN A 162 -10.52 -1.48 21.90
N PHE A 163 -9.57 -2.27 21.34
CA PHE A 163 -8.60 -3.03 22.15
C PHE A 163 -7.37 -2.22 22.54
N GLY A 164 -7.27 -0.95 22.11
CA GLY A 164 -6.10 -0.10 22.28
C GLY A 164 -5.16 -0.12 21.08
N GLU A 165 -3.93 0.30 21.30
CA GLU A 165 -2.82 0.26 20.31
C GLU A 165 -2.18 -1.12 20.25
N PHE A 166 -2.15 -1.81 21.37
CA PHE A 166 -1.71 -3.20 21.52
C PHE A 166 -2.48 -3.86 22.68
N PHE A 167 -2.46 -5.18 22.71
CA PHE A 167 -3.01 -5.96 23.80
C PHE A 167 -2.21 -7.24 23.99
N ASN A 168 -2.25 -7.78 25.21
CA ASN A 168 -1.57 -9.02 25.55
C ASN A 168 -2.50 -10.21 25.29
N VAL A 169 -2.03 -11.16 24.47
CA VAL A 169 -2.71 -12.43 24.24
C VAL A 169 -2.27 -13.42 25.32
N LYS A 170 -3.12 -13.63 26.32
CA LYS A 170 -2.91 -14.58 27.41
C LYS A 170 -4.24 -15.05 27.98
N SER A 171 -4.29 -16.26 28.51
CA SER A 171 -5.50 -16.76 29.19
C SER A 171 -5.88 -15.86 30.34
N LYS A 172 -7.17 -15.55 30.47
CA LYS A 172 -7.75 -14.68 31.50
C LYS A 172 -8.95 -15.37 32.16
N PRO A 173 -9.21 -15.13 33.44
CA PRO A 173 -10.50 -15.45 34.04
C PRO A 173 -11.62 -14.66 33.33
N ASN A 174 -12.76 -15.31 33.07
CA ASN A 174 -13.91 -14.71 32.38
C ASN A 174 -13.56 -14.02 31.07
N PRO A 175 -13.02 -14.75 30.07
CA PRO A 175 -12.61 -14.18 28.82
C PRO A 175 -13.82 -13.66 28.04
N ASN A 176 -13.66 -12.50 27.41
CA ASN A 176 -14.63 -11.92 26.48
C ASN A 176 -14.29 -12.20 25.01
N ASP A 177 -13.20 -12.92 24.76
CA ASP A 177 -12.74 -13.33 23.44
C ASP A 177 -12.04 -14.69 23.54
N LEU A 178 -12.13 -15.53 22.50
CA LEU A 178 -11.47 -16.83 22.43
C LEU A 178 -9.95 -16.72 22.48
N ALA A 179 -9.37 -15.61 22.02
CA ALA A 179 -7.94 -15.36 22.11
C ALA A 179 -7.41 -15.27 23.54
N TYR A 180 -8.31 -15.11 24.54
CA TYR A 180 -7.98 -15.11 25.97
C TYR A 180 -8.27 -16.44 26.67
N THR A 181 -8.46 -17.51 25.90
CA THR A 181 -8.67 -18.87 26.39
C THR A 181 -7.47 -19.76 26.08
N SER A 182 -7.48 -20.97 26.61
CA SER A 182 -6.54 -22.02 26.24
C SER A 182 -7.01 -22.87 25.05
N LEU A 183 -8.13 -22.53 24.45
CA LEU A 183 -8.69 -23.27 23.33
C LEU A 183 -7.91 -22.98 22.02
N PRO A 184 -7.77 -23.99 21.16
CA PRO A 184 -7.16 -23.77 19.85
C PRO A 184 -8.07 -22.91 18.97
N LEU A 185 -7.46 -22.01 18.19
CA LEU A 185 -8.13 -21.22 17.18
C LEU A 185 -7.81 -21.78 15.78
N ALA A 186 -8.84 -22.00 14.98
CA ALA A 186 -8.66 -22.35 13.59
C ALA A 186 -8.06 -21.14 12.81
N PRO A 187 -7.38 -21.39 11.65
CA PRO A 187 -6.93 -20.30 10.80
C PRO A 187 -8.07 -19.36 10.45
N HIS A 188 -7.85 -18.07 10.65
CA HIS A 188 -8.85 -17.01 10.46
C HIS A 188 -8.17 -15.69 10.10
N THR A 189 -8.94 -14.73 9.65
CA THR A 189 -8.56 -13.32 9.54
C THR A 189 -9.24 -12.55 10.66
N ASP A 190 -8.52 -11.58 11.23
CA ASP A 190 -9.03 -10.79 12.35
C ASP A 190 -9.94 -9.65 11.91
N ASN A 191 -10.91 -9.37 12.75
CA ASN A 191 -11.76 -8.17 12.73
C ASN A 191 -12.51 -7.91 11.41
N PRO A 192 -13.19 -8.88 10.80
CA PRO A 192 -13.97 -8.67 9.57
C PRO A 192 -15.16 -7.71 9.76
N TYR A 193 -15.54 -7.45 11.00
CA TYR A 193 -16.56 -6.47 11.38
C TYR A 193 -16.10 -5.01 11.32
N ARG A 194 -14.85 -4.74 10.88
CA ARG A 194 -14.30 -3.38 10.70
C ARG A 194 -14.24 -3.00 9.23
N ASN A 195 -14.49 -1.72 8.96
CA ASN A 195 -14.30 -1.13 7.66
C ASN A 195 -13.46 0.16 7.78
N PRO A 196 -12.24 0.22 7.18
CA PRO A 196 -11.53 -0.89 6.55
C PRO A 196 -11.09 -1.95 7.57
N VAL A 197 -10.89 -3.18 7.13
CA VAL A 197 -10.29 -4.23 7.95
C VAL A 197 -8.86 -3.85 8.37
N PRO A 198 -8.30 -4.41 9.47
CA PRO A 198 -6.89 -4.24 9.81
C PRO A 198 -5.99 -4.74 8.67
N CYS A 199 -4.92 -3.98 8.37
CA CYS A 199 -4.03 -4.34 7.26
C CYS A 199 -2.92 -5.29 7.73
N ILE A 200 -2.09 -4.85 8.68
CA ILE A 200 -0.93 -5.59 9.17
C ILE A 200 -1.12 -5.89 10.65
N GLN A 201 -0.90 -7.13 11.03
CA GLN A 201 -0.86 -7.57 12.41
C GLN A 201 0.57 -7.96 12.77
N ILE A 202 1.01 -7.52 13.95
CA ILE A 202 2.30 -7.91 14.52
C ILE A 202 2.04 -8.72 15.78
N LEU A 203 2.54 -9.93 15.81
CA LEU A 203 2.50 -10.80 16.98
C LEU A 203 3.92 -10.93 17.55
N HIS A 204 4.09 -10.53 18.80
CA HIS A 204 5.38 -10.57 19.50
C HIS A 204 5.32 -11.59 20.63
N CYS A 205 6.11 -12.65 20.52
CA CYS A 205 6.27 -13.64 21.58
C CYS A 205 7.23 -13.09 22.65
N ILE A 206 6.69 -12.75 23.81
CA ILE A 206 7.48 -12.29 24.96
C ILE A 206 7.94 -13.48 25.80
N GLU A 207 7.04 -14.46 25.98
CA GLU A 207 7.26 -15.62 26.84
C GLU A 207 6.53 -16.83 26.25
N ASN A 208 7.17 -17.99 26.23
CA ASN A 208 6.57 -19.25 25.86
C ASN A 208 7.22 -20.38 26.69
N GLU A 209 6.57 -20.75 27.77
CA GLU A 209 7.02 -21.79 28.69
C GLU A 209 6.25 -23.10 28.54
N VAL A 210 5.33 -23.18 27.56
CA VAL A 210 4.51 -24.38 27.37
C VAL A 210 5.04 -25.27 26.25
N SER A 211 4.78 -26.56 26.38
CA SER A 211 4.95 -27.48 25.26
C SER A 211 3.73 -27.37 24.33
N GLY A 212 3.96 -27.00 23.07
CA GLY A 212 2.89 -26.72 22.12
C GLY A 212 2.65 -25.22 21.87
N GLY A 213 1.40 -24.83 21.65
CA GLY A 213 1.03 -23.44 21.39
C GLY A 213 1.59 -22.88 20.07
N LEU A 214 1.77 -23.74 19.05
CA LEU A 214 2.30 -23.33 17.77
C LEU A 214 1.28 -22.47 17.02
N SER A 215 1.79 -21.37 16.44
CA SER A 215 1.02 -20.56 15.49
C SER A 215 1.16 -21.14 14.09
N THR A 216 0.04 -21.31 13.41
CA THR A 216 -0.01 -21.76 12.02
C THR A 216 -0.39 -20.59 11.12
N LEU A 217 0.20 -20.57 9.92
CA LEU A 217 -0.13 -19.60 8.88
C LEU A 217 -0.68 -20.35 7.67
N VAL A 218 -1.64 -19.75 7.00
CA VAL A 218 -2.24 -20.28 5.76
C VAL A 218 -2.30 -19.15 4.75
N ASP A 219 -1.86 -19.43 3.52
CA ASP A 219 -1.97 -18.48 2.43
C ASP A 219 -3.41 -18.43 1.90
N GLY A 220 -4.13 -17.36 2.23
CA GLY A 220 -5.50 -17.15 1.79
C GLY A 220 -5.67 -17.09 0.27
N PHE A 221 -4.67 -16.62 -0.47
CA PHE A 221 -4.71 -16.61 -1.94
C PHE A 221 -4.66 -18.00 -2.51
N THR A 222 -3.78 -18.85 -1.98
CA THR A 222 -3.71 -20.29 -2.37
C THR A 222 -5.02 -21.00 -2.06
N VAL A 223 -5.59 -20.80 -0.86
CA VAL A 223 -6.89 -21.37 -0.48
C VAL A 223 -7.99 -20.91 -1.43
N THR A 224 -8.05 -19.61 -1.72
CA THR A 224 -9.06 -19.03 -2.60
C THR A 224 -8.98 -19.61 -4.02
N GLU A 225 -7.78 -19.79 -4.56
CA GLU A 225 -7.60 -20.42 -5.87
C GLU A 225 -8.00 -21.91 -5.89
N GLN A 226 -7.64 -22.64 -4.85
CA GLN A 226 -8.05 -24.03 -4.72
C GLN A 226 -9.57 -24.15 -4.63
N LEU A 227 -10.22 -23.26 -3.86
CA LEU A 227 -11.67 -23.19 -3.79
C LEU A 227 -12.28 -22.92 -5.16
N LYS A 228 -11.78 -21.90 -5.87
CA LYS A 228 -12.24 -21.56 -7.22
C LYS A 228 -12.10 -22.70 -8.21
N LYS A 229 -10.99 -23.43 -8.14
CA LYS A 229 -10.70 -24.57 -9.03
C LYS A 229 -11.55 -25.79 -8.72
N ASN A 230 -11.65 -26.16 -7.44
CA ASN A 230 -12.24 -27.44 -7.03
C ASN A 230 -13.75 -27.32 -6.73
N PHE A 231 -14.21 -26.12 -6.34
CA PHE A 231 -15.59 -25.85 -5.92
C PHE A 231 -16.06 -24.48 -6.44
N PRO A 232 -16.17 -24.31 -7.77
CA PRO A 232 -16.45 -23.00 -8.40
C PRO A 232 -17.79 -22.40 -7.97
N GLU A 233 -18.79 -23.24 -7.68
CA GLU A 233 -20.09 -22.77 -7.20
C GLU A 233 -20.00 -22.15 -5.80
N TYR A 234 -19.25 -22.78 -4.89
CA TYR A 234 -19.02 -22.23 -3.55
C TYR A 234 -18.19 -20.94 -3.61
N TYR A 235 -17.17 -20.91 -4.47
CA TYR A 235 -16.41 -19.69 -4.71
C TYR A 235 -17.30 -18.55 -5.16
N LYS A 236 -18.20 -18.80 -6.11
CA LYS A 236 -19.17 -17.82 -6.63
C LYS A 236 -20.05 -17.29 -5.49
N ILE A 237 -20.65 -18.18 -4.71
CA ILE A 237 -21.50 -17.81 -3.58
C ILE A 237 -20.74 -16.90 -2.60
N LEU A 238 -19.52 -17.29 -2.21
CA LEU A 238 -18.71 -16.54 -1.24
C LEU A 238 -18.20 -15.18 -1.76
N THR A 239 -18.18 -14.98 -3.09
CA THR A 239 -17.79 -13.70 -3.68
C THR A 239 -18.96 -12.78 -4.00
N GLU A 240 -20.19 -13.30 -4.10
CA GLU A 240 -21.38 -12.55 -4.48
C GLU A 240 -22.30 -12.25 -3.29
N ILE A 241 -22.31 -13.12 -2.28
CA ILE A 241 -23.20 -12.98 -1.13
C ILE A 241 -22.44 -12.38 0.04
N LYS A 242 -22.84 -11.17 0.41
CA LYS A 242 -22.28 -10.50 1.57
C LYS A 242 -22.76 -11.14 2.86
N VAL A 243 -21.84 -11.37 3.79
CA VAL A 243 -22.11 -11.91 5.12
C VAL A 243 -21.92 -10.83 6.17
N ARG A 244 -22.83 -10.78 7.12
CA ARG A 244 -22.78 -9.84 8.22
C ARG A 244 -21.81 -10.33 9.28
N PHE A 245 -20.82 -9.49 9.62
CA PHE A 245 -19.92 -9.69 10.74
C PHE A 245 -20.23 -8.66 11.82
N GLN A 246 -20.30 -9.09 13.06
CA GLN A 246 -20.62 -8.24 14.20
C GLN A 246 -19.70 -8.54 15.38
N PHE A 247 -19.27 -7.50 16.08
CA PHE A 247 -18.61 -7.57 17.38
C PHE A 247 -19.37 -6.68 18.37
N ILE A 248 -19.65 -7.23 19.54
CA ILE A 248 -20.35 -6.51 20.63
C ILE A 248 -19.55 -6.69 21.91
N ASP A 249 -19.22 -5.59 22.57
CA ASP A 249 -18.78 -5.57 23.94
C ASP A 249 -19.53 -4.49 24.74
N GLN A 250 -19.14 -4.27 26.00
CA GLN A 250 -19.83 -3.31 26.89
C GLN A 250 -19.73 -1.86 26.38
N SER A 251 -18.74 -1.53 25.55
CA SER A 251 -18.41 -0.17 25.13
C SER A 251 -18.72 0.12 23.68
N VAL A 252 -18.81 -0.91 22.81
CA VAL A 252 -18.93 -0.71 21.37
C VAL A 252 -19.68 -1.84 20.67
N VAL A 253 -20.44 -1.46 19.66
CA VAL A 253 -20.99 -2.36 18.65
C VAL A 253 -20.36 -2.03 17.32
N LEU A 254 -19.71 -2.99 16.69
CA LEU A 254 -19.08 -2.88 15.38
C LEU A 254 -19.71 -3.87 14.42
N GLU A 255 -19.98 -3.41 13.22
CA GLU A 255 -20.65 -4.22 12.20
C GLU A 255 -20.13 -3.90 10.82
N ASN A 256 -19.97 -4.90 9.99
CA ASN A 256 -19.62 -4.77 8.58
C ASN A 256 -20.19 -5.94 7.78
N TRP A 257 -20.50 -5.66 6.53
CA TRP A 257 -20.92 -6.66 5.54
C TRP A 257 -19.79 -6.88 4.53
N ALA A 258 -19.25 -8.07 4.48
CA ALA A 258 -18.13 -8.44 3.61
C ALA A 258 -18.46 -9.71 2.82
#